data_6e15d20d5d03baa5154897e2b3c8c235
#
_entry.id   6e15d20d5d03baa5154897e2b3c8c235
#
_cell.length_a   1.000
_cell.length_b   1.000
_cell.length_c   1.000
_cell.angle_alpha   90.00
_cell.angle_beta   90.00
_cell.angle_gamma   90.00
#
_symmetry.space_group_name_H-M   'P 1'
#
loop_
_entity.id
_entity.type
_entity.pdbx_description
1 polymer ?
#
loop_
_entity_poly.entity_id
_entity_poly.type
_entity_poly.pdbx_seq_one_letter_code
_entity_poly.pdbx_strand_id
1 'polypeptide(L)'
;IKDKYKLLVGERTAEDIKITIGTVFPGSRNEKMEVRGRDLVTGLPHTITLTSDEIEEALRESVYTIIHAVKGILEQTPPELSADIIDKGIVLTGGGALVDGFSQVLSQELKVPVFTAESPLTCVAEGTGILLDNLYMLERQ
;
A
#
# COMPACT_ATOMS: atom_id res chain seq x y z
N ILE A 1 9.59 13.29 6.35
CA ILE A 1 9.32 14.71 6.64
C ILE A 1 10.16 15.18 7.82
N LYS A 2 10.16 14.40 8.90
CA LYS A 2 10.99 14.67 10.08
C LYS A 2 12.48 14.70 9.76
N ASP A 3 12.95 13.72 9.01
CA ASP A 3 14.38 13.57 8.72
C ASP A 3 14.88 14.61 7.71
N LYS A 4 14.13 14.82 6.63
CA LYS A 4 14.51 15.73 5.54
C LYS A 4 14.27 17.19 5.86
N TYR A 5 13.13 17.52 6.43
CA TYR A 5 12.68 18.89 6.64
C TYR A 5 12.72 19.35 8.09
N LYS A 6 13.10 18.48 9.02
CA LYS A 6 13.03 18.75 10.47
C LYS A 6 11.65 19.25 10.90
N LEU A 7 10.60 18.79 10.24
CA LEU A 7 9.22 19.19 10.48
C LEU A 7 8.45 18.05 11.13
N LEU A 8 7.80 18.31 12.24
CA LEU A 8 6.92 17.35 12.90
C LEU A 8 5.49 17.54 12.40
N VAL A 9 4.93 16.49 11.84
CA VAL A 9 3.53 16.40 11.44
C VAL A 9 2.82 15.27 12.19
N GLY A 10 1.49 15.38 12.35
CA GLY A 10 0.69 14.33 12.97
C GLY A 10 0.41 13.17 12.02
N GLU A 11 0.01 12.02 12.58
CA GLU A 11 -0.33 10.82 11.80
C GLU A 11 -1.44 11.06 10.79
N ARG A 12 -2.47 11.83 11.16
CA ARG A 12 -3.56 12.20 10.26
C ARG A 12 -3.05 13.00 9.06
N THR A 13 -2.16 13.95 9.28
CA THR A 13 -1.54 14.73 8.21
C THR A 13 -0.70 13.84 7.30
N ALA A 14 0.06 12.91 7.86
CA ALA A 14 0.83 11.93 7.08
C ALA A 14 -0.08 11.04 6.24
N GLU A 15 -1.22 10.60 6.77
CA GLU A 15 -2.22 9.84 6.01
C GLU A 15 -2.82 10.67 4.87
N ASP A 16 -3.19 11.92 5.12
CA ASP A 16 -3.71 12.83 4.10
C ASP A 16 -2.69 13.05 2.98
N ILE A 17 -1.41 13.20 3.30
CA ILE A 17 -0.33 13.30 2.31
C ILE A 17 -0.26 12.04 1.45
N LYS A 18 -0.24 10.88 2.08
CA LYS A 18 -0.21 9.58 1.39
C LYS A 18 -1.37 9.45 0.40
N ILE A 19 -2.58 9.77 0.82
CA ILE A 19 -3.79 9.66 -0.01
C ILE A 19 -3.77 10.67 -1.14
N THR A 20 -3.36 11.92 -0.87
CA THR A 20 -3.47 13.04 -1.80
C THR A 20 -2.40 13.02 -2.89
N ILE A 21 -1.14 12.78 -2.53
CA ILE A 21 0.00 12.87 -3.45
C ILE A 21 0.89 11.62 -3.45
N GLY A 22 0.62 10.64 -2.56
CA GLY A 22 1.45 9.45 -2.43
C GLY A 22 1.40 8.55 -3.65
N THR A 23 2.54 8.02 -4.03
CA THR A 23 2.69 6.96 -5.03
C THR A 23 3.83 6.04 -4.62
N VAL A 24 3.80 4.82 -5.12
CA VAL A 24 4.91 3.85 -4.96
C VAL A 24 5.48 3.39 -6.31
N PHE A 25 4.93 3.91 -7.40
CA PHE A 25 5.42 3.65 -8.75
C PHE A 25 6.04 4.93 -9.33
N PRO A 26 7.37 4.95 -9.60
CA PRO A 26 8.06 6.13 -10.07
C PRO A 26 7.41 6.73 -11.32
N GLY A 27 7.09 8.02 -11.28
CA GLY A 27 6.51 8.75 -12.40
C GLY A 27 5.00 8.53 -12.63
N SER A 28 4.35 7.68 -11.85
CA SER A 28 2.90 7.42 -11.96
C SER A 28 2.06 8.63 -11.55
N ARG A 29 2.57 9.43 -10.63
CA ARG A 29 1.89 10.59 -10.07
C ARG A 29 2.86 11.76 -9.96
N ASN A 30 2.41 12.96 -10.32
CA ASN A 30 3.24 14.17 -10.28
C ASN A 30 2.44 15.32 -9.69
N GLU A 31 2.21 15.27 -8.39
CA GLU A 31 1.43 16.26 -7.65
C GLU A 31 2.27 16.91 -6.55
N LYS A 32 1.79 18.05 -6.06
CA LYS A 32 2.41 18.81 -4.97
C LYS A 32 1.36 19.11 -3.92
N MET A 33 1.80 19.17 -2.67
CA MET A 33 0.93 19.50 -1.53
C MET A 33 1.67 20.38 -0.54
N GLU A 34 1.04 21.45 -0.09
CA GLU A 34 1.53 22.23 1.04
C GLU A 34 1.15 21.56 2.36
N VAL A 35 2.13 21.42 3.23
CA VAL A 35 1.98 20.76 4.52
C VAL A 35 2.49 21.66 5.62
N ARG A 36 1.70 21.80 6.67
CA ARG A 36 2.04 22.56 7.87
C ARG A 36 2.40 21.62 9.02
N GLY A 37 3.45 21.98 9.72
CA GLY A 37 3.88 21.25 10.90
C GLY A 37 4.63 22.17 11.87
N ARG A 38 5.21 21.57 12.89
CA ARG A 38 6.07 22.28 13.83
C ARG A 38 7.53 22.05 13.46
N ASP A 39 8.24 23.11 13.20
CA ASP A 39 9.67 23.08 13.00
C ASP A 39 10.39 22.60 14.28
N LEU A 40 11.22 21.58 14.17
CA LEU A 40 11.90 20.97 15.31
C LEU A 40 13.09 21.82 15.83
N VAL A 41 13.56 22.76 15.03
CA VAL A 41 14.67 23.63 15.40
C VAL A 41 14.14 24.87 16.14
N THR A 42 13.14 25.54 15.56
CA THR A 42 12.59 26.77 16.09
C THR A 42 11.40 26.57 17.04
N GLY A 43 10.73 25.41 16.94
CA GLY A 43 9.50 25.12 17.67
C GLY A 43 8.26 25.82 17.11
N LEU A 44 8.41 26.61 16.04
CA LEU A 44 7.34 27.42 15.45
C LEU A 44 6.62 26.66 14.30
N PRO A 45 5.37 27.06 13.98
CA PRO A 45 4.69 26.55 12.80
C PRO A 45 5.47 26.90 11.53
N HIS A 46 5.64 25.91 10.67
CA HIS A 46 6.30 26.06 9.37
C HIS A 46 5.55 25.33 8.29
N THR A 47 5.57 25.84 7.07
CA THR A 47 4.92 25.25 5.90
C THR A 47 5.99 24.83 4.89
N ILE A 48 5.86 23.60 4.39
CA ILE A 48 6.70 23.06 3.33
C ILE A 48 5.83 22.60 2.15
N THR A 49 6.43 22.49 0.97
CA THR A 49 5.81 21.88 -0.21
C THR A 49 6.42 20.51 -0.43
N LEU A 50 5.60 19.48 -0.47
CA LEU A 50 5.99 18.09 -0.78
C LEU A 50 5.58 17.74 -2.20
N THR A 51 6.32 16.82 -2.82
CA THR A 51 6.03 16.28 -4.14
C THR A 51 5.76 14.78 -4.09
N SER A 52 5.07 14.25 -5.09
CA SER A 52 4.82 12.80 -5.23
C SER A 52 6.11 11.99 -5.27
N ASP A 53 7.16 12.50 -5.94
CA ASP A 53 8.46 11.83 -6.03
C ASP A 53 9.13 11.69 -4.66
N GLU A 54 9.01 12.69 -3.80
CA GLU A 54 9.54 12.62 -2.43
C GLU A 54 8.80 11.59 -1.57
N ILE A 55 7.49 11.44 -1.79
CA ILE A 55 6.71 10.42 -1.08
C ILE A 55 7.05 9.02 -1.62
N GLU A 56 7.23 8.86 -2.93
CA GLU A 56 7.69 7.61 -3.52
C GLU A 56 9.04 7.18 -2.93
N GLU A 57 10.00 8.08 -2.87
CA GLU A 57 11.30 7.81 -2.27
C GLU A 57 11.19 7.37 -0.81
N ALA A 58 10.34 8.05 -0.04
CA ALA A 58 10.11 7.73 1.37
C ALA A 58 9.43 6.37 1.59
N LEU A 59 8.56 5.94 0.69
CA LEU A 59 7.83 4.67 0.78
C LEU A 59 8.59 3.48 0.20
N ARG A 60 9.61 3.71 -0.59
CA ARG A 60 10.34 2.70 -1.36
C ARG A 60 10.84 1.54 -0.51
N GLU A 61 11.48 1.82 0.61
CA GLU A 61 12.00 0.79 1.51
C GLU A 61 10.89 -0.12 2.07
N SER A 62 9.78 0.48 2.48
CA SER A 62 8.61 -0.26 2.99
C SER A 62 7.99 -1.14 1.91
N VAL A 63 7.92 -0.66 0.68
CA VAL A 63 7.42 -1.42 -0.47
C VAL A 63 8.33 -2.60 -0.78
N TYR A 64 9.64 -2.40 -0.79
CA TYR A 64 10.60 -3.50 -0.99
C TYR A 64 10.51 -4.56 0.11
N THR A 65 10.30 -4.17 1.35
CA THR A 65 10.08 -5.11 2.46
C THR A 65 8.86 -5.99 2.20
N ILE A 66 7.76 -5.41 1.72
CA ILE A 66 6.55 -6.16 1.35
C ILE A 66 6.83 -7.10 0.17
N ILE A 67 7.50 -6.62 -0.87
CA ILE A 67 7.86 -7.42 -2.05
C ILE A 67 8.70 -8.63 -1.64
N HIS A 68 9.70 -8.43 -0.81
CA HIS A 68 10.55 -9.52 -0.30
C HIS A 68 9.76 -10.56 0.50
N ALA A 69 8.84 -10.11 1.34
CA ALA A 69 7.98 -11.02 2.10
C ALA A 69 7.10 -11.87 1.18
N VAL A 70 6.51 -11.27 0.15
CA VAL A 70 5.67 -11.99 -0.84
C VAL A 70 6.52 -12.97 -1.66
N LYS A 71 7.70 -12.56 -2.13
CA LYS A 71 8.64 -13.44 -2.84
C LYS A 71 8.99 -14.67 -1.99
N GLY A 72 9.31 -14.49 -0.71
CA GLY A 72 9.61 -15.59 0.20
C GLY A 72 8.46 -16.58 0.36
N ILE A 73 7.21 -16.10 0.36
CA ILE A 73 6.02 -16.96 0.39
C ILE A 73 5.87 -17.73 -0.93
N LEU A 74 6.04 -17.06 -2.06
CA LEU A 74 5.93 -17.70 -3.38
C LEU A 74 7.01 -18.77 -3.60
N GLU A 75 8.22 -18.56 -3.11
CA GLU A 75 9.32 -19.52 -3.17
C GLU A 75 9.03 -20.81 -2.37
N GLN A 76 8.24 -20.70 -1.29
CA GLN A 76 7.83 -21.82 -0.45
C GLN A 76 6.51 -22.47 -0.91
N THR A 77 5.85 -21.88 -1.89
CA THR A 77 4.57 -22.37 -2.41
C THR A 77 4.77 -23.62 -3.28
N PRO A 78 3.98 -24.69 -3.09
CA PRO A 78 4.04 -25.87 -3.95
C PRO A 78 3.86 -25.53 -5.44
N PRO A 79 4.53 -26.25 -6.35
CA PRO A 79 4.52 -25.93 -7.80
C PRO A 79 3.12 -25.84 -8.41
N GLU A 80 2.19 -26.68 -7.99
CA GLU A 80 0.82 -26.71 -8.49
C GLU A 80 0.08 -25.42 -8.14
N LEU A 81 0.22 -24.94 -6.91
CA LEU A 81 -0.38 -23.68 -6.46
C LEU A 81 0.32 -22.47 -7.07
N SER A 82 1.62 -22.56 -7.31
CA SER A 82 2.36 -21.49 -8.00
C SER A 82 1.87 -21.32 -9.44
N ALA A 83 1.54 -22.40 -10.12
CA ALA A 83 0.93 -22.36 -11.46
C ALA A 83 -0.43 -21.62 -11.41
N ASP A 84 -1.27 -21.96 -10.45
CA ASP A 84 -2.56 -21.26 -10.25
C ASP A 84 -2.39 -19.76 -10.00
N ILE A 85 -1.38 -19.36 -9.24
CA ILE A 85 -1.09 -17.94 -8.97
C ILE A 85 -0.64 -17.22 -10.24
N ILE A 86 0.14 -17.85 -11.10
CA ILE A 86 0.55 -17.28 -12.38
C ILE A 86 -0.67 -17.01 -13.27
N ASP A 87 -1.62 -17.92 -13.29
CA ASP A 87 -2.82 -17.83 -14.13
C ASP A 87 -3.87 -16.89 -13.55
N LYS A 88 -4.14 -16.97 -12.24
CA LYS A 88 -5.22 -16.23 -11.56
C LYS A 88 -4.77 -14.89 -10.98
N GLY A 89 -3.48 -14.74 -10.72
CA GLY A 89 -2.92 -13.53 -10.11
C GLY A 89 -3.09 -13.44 -8.59
N ILE A 90 -2.70 -12.30 -8.06
CA ILE A 90 -2.79 -11.94 -6.65
C ILE A 90 -3.79 -10.79 -6.49
N VAL A 91 -4.70 -10.91 -5.54
CA VAL A 91 -5.67 -9.87 -5.22
C VAL A 91 -5.24 -9.12 -3.96
N LEU A 92 -5.11 -7.81 -4.08
CA LEU A 92 -4.80 -6.91 -2.97
C LEU A 92 -6.09 -6.44 -2.29
N THR A 93 -6.12 -6.48 -0.98
CA THR A 93 -7.20 -5.96 -0.15
C THR A 93 -6.66 -5.04 0.94
N GLY A 94 -7.55 -4.32 1.63
CA GLY A 94 -7.17 -3.37 2.66
C GLY A 94 -6.82 -1.98 2.11
N GLY A 95 -6.71 -1.00 3.01
CA GLY A 95 -6.45 0.40 2.65
C GLY A 95 -5.11 0.63 1.96
N GLY A 96 -4.08 -0.15 2.29
CA GLY A 96 -2.77 -0.09 1.63
C GLY A 96 -2.82 -0.42 0.14
N ALA A 97 -3.79 -1.24 -0.29
CA ALA A 97 -3.99 -1.56 -1.70
C ALA A 97 -4.40 -0.35 -2.57
N LEU A 98 -4.91 0.71 -1.94
CA LEU A 98 -5.34 1.95 -2.61
C LEU A 98 -4.19 2.93 -2.89
N VAL A 99 -2.99 2.69 -2.36
CA VAL A 99 -1.84 3.55 -2.67
C VAL A 99 -1.55 3.47 -4.17
N ASP A 100 -1.42 4.64 -4.78
CA ASP A 100 -1.17 4.76 -6.23
C ASP A 100 0.05 3.94 -6.66
N GLY A 101 -0.12 3.13 -7.69
CA GLY A 101 0.95 2.33 -8.28
C GLY A 101 1.32 1.05 -7.53
N PHE A 102 0.66 0.70 -6.43
CA PHE A 102 1.05 -0.44 -5.61
C PHE A 102 0.87 -1.78 -6.34
N SER A 103 -0.26 -1.99 -7.00
CA SER A 103 -0.47 -3.20 -7.82
C SER A 103 0.51 -3.30 -8.99
N GLN A 104 0.86 -2.18 -9.61
CA GLN A 104 1.82 -2.12 -10.73
C GLN A 104 3.23 -2.52 -10.28
N VAL A 105 3.72 -1.96 -9.17
CA VAL A 105 5.05 -2.29 -8.62
C VAL A 105 5.11 -3.77 -8.25
N LEU A 106 4.10 -4.29 -7.55
CA LEU A 106 4.05 -5.71 -7.19
C LEU A 106 4.00 -6.61 -8.42
N SER A 107 3.18 -6.29 -9.41
CA SER A 107 3.08 -7.07 -10.64
C SER A 107 4.40 -7.11 -11.39
N GLN A 108 5.09 -5.99 -11.48
CA GLN A 108 6.40 -5.87 -12.15
C GLN A 108 7.48 -6.66 -11.43
N GLU A 109 7.53 -6.59 -10.12
CA GLU A 109 8.56 -7.23 -9.29
C GLU A 109 8.34 -8.74 -9.09
N LEU A 110 7.10 -9.16 -8.98
CA LEU A 110 6.72 -10.56 -8.80
C LEU A 110 6.55 -11.30 -10.12
N LYS A 111 6.38 -10.58 -11.23
CA LYS A 111 6.11 -11.12 -12.58
C LYS A 111 4.85 -12.00 -12.64
N VAL A 112 3.88 -11.67 -11.81
CA VAL A 112 2.53 -12.24 -11.80
C VAL A 112 1.50 -11.12 -11.84
N PRO A 113 0.29 -11.34 -12.39
CA PRO A 113 -0.76 -10.35 -12.35
C PRO A 113 -1.14 -10.00 -10.91
N VAL A 114 -1.25 -8.71 -10.59
CA VAL A 114 -1.68 -8.22 -9.28
C VAL A 114 -2.81 -7.23 -9.48
N PHE A 115 -3.92 -7.45 -8.78
CA PHE A 115 -5.14 -6.65 -8.89
C PHE A 115 -5.53 -6.10 -7.54
N THR A 116 -6.10 -4.90 -7.53
CA THR A 116 -6.77 -4.35 -6.35
C THR A 116 -8.23 -4.77 -6.38
N ALA A 117 -8.76 -5.28 -5.27
CA ALA A 117 -10.18 -5.64 -5.14
C ALA A 117 -11.07 -4.41 -5.38
N GLU A 118 -12.33 -4.62 -5.82
CA GLU A 118 -13.28 -3.54 -6.07
C GLU A 118 -13.56 -2.69 -4.83
N SER A 119 -13.68 -3.33 -3.66
CA SER A 119 -13.93 -2.66 -2.38
C SER A 119 -12.86 -3.06 -1.36
N PRO A 120 -11.60 -2.60 -1.52
CA PRO A 120 -10.48 -3.13 -0.74
C PRO A 120 -10.61 -2.87 0.76
N LEU A 121 -11.28 -1.80 1.17
CA LEU A 121 -11.50 -1.46 2.57
C LEU A 121 -12.55 -2.35 3.27
N THR A 122 -13.47 -2.94 2.52
CA THR A 122 -14.63 -3.68 3.04
C THR A 122 -14.63 -5.17 2.70
N CYS A 123 -13.66 -5.66 1.92
CA CYS A 123 -13.58 -7.06 1.47
C CYS A 123 -13.72 -8.08 2.61
N VAL A 124 -13.03 -7.85 3.73
CA VAL A 124 -13.05 -8.77 4.86
C VAL A 124 -14.44 -8.80 5.52
N ALA A 125 -15.06 -7.64 5.71
CA ALA A 125 -16.39 -7.53 6.27
C ALA A 125 -17.45 -8.17 5.36
N GLU A 126 -17.36 -7.93 4.06
CA GLU A 126 -18.25 -8.53 3.05
C GLU A 126 -18.08 -10.06 3.00
N GLY A 127 -16.83 -10.54 3.00
CA GLY A 127 -16.52 -11.97 3.02
C GLY A 127 -17.03 -12.67 4.28
N THR A 128 -16.87 -12.06 5.45
CA THR A 128 -17.42 -12.60 6.70
C THR A 128 -18.95 -12.60 6.70
N GLY A 129 -19.60 -11.60 6.10
CA GLY A 129 -21.04 -11.57 5.90
C GLY A 129 -21.52 -12.74 5.04
N ILE A 130 -20.88 -12.97 3.90
CA ILE A 130 -21.18 -14.10 3.02
C ILE A 130 -20.98 -15.43 3.75
N LEU A 131 -19.93 -15.54 4.57
CA LEU A 131 -19.66 -16.74 5.35
C LEU A 131 -20.73 -17.01 6.40
N LEU A 132 -21.24 -15.97 7.05
CA LEU A 132 -22.34 -16.07 8.01
C LEU A 132 -23.63 -16.61 7.34
N ASP A 133 -23.92 -16.19 6.11
CA ASP A 133 -25.06 -16.68 5.33
C ASP A 133 -24.89 -18.15 4.91
N ASN A 134 -23.67 -18.67 4.95
CA ASN A 134 -23.29 -20.02 4.53
C ASN A 134 -22.60 -20.82 5.65
N LEU A 135 -23.03 -20.65 6.90
CA LEU A 135 -22.43 -21.30 8.08
C LEU A 135 -22.32 -22.82 7.96
N TYR A 136 -23.25 -23.45 7.23
CA TYR A 136 -23.23 -24.90 6.98
C TYR A 136 -21.96 -25.37 6.26
N MET A 137 -21.25 -24.50 5.58
CA MET A 137 -19.96 -24.83 4.94
C MET A 137 -18.83 -24.99 5.95
N LEU A 138 -18.93 -24.38 7.13
CA LEU A 138 -17.92 -24.47 8.19
C LEU A 138 -18.05 -25.77 9.01
N GLU A 139 -19.24 -26.36 9.05
CA GLU A 139 -19.49 -27.58 9.84
C GLU A 139 -18.96 -28.87 9.17
N ARG A 140 -18.42 -28.77 7.95
CA ARG A 140 -17.95 -29.92 7.14
C ARG A 140 -16.41 -30.03 7.06
N GLN A 141 -15.69 -29.24 7.84
CA GLN A 141 -14.22 -29.34 7.87
C GLN A 141 -13.75 -30.11 9.13
#